data_a3faea80e5c1e8e006cf7fda08c75881
#
_entry.id   a3faea80e5c1e8e006cf7fda08c75881
#
_cell.length_a   1.000
_cell.length_b   1.000
_cell.length_c   1.000
_cell.angle_alpha   90.00
_cell.angle_beta   90.00
_cell.angle_gamma   90.00
#
_symmetry.space_group_name_H-M   'P 1'
#
loop_
_entity.id
_entity.type
_entity.pdbx_description
1 polymer ?
#
loop_
_entity_poly.entity_id
_entity_poly.type
_entity_poly.pdbx_seq_one_letter_code
_entity_poly.pdbx_strand_id
1 'polypeptide(L)'
;MNLLHRWFCASSTWKGTVEKFIVPWVLDGIELGSNVLEVGPGYGATTDILYTRAKELTCVEIDPKLAETLRHKMQRRNVKVICQDATQMTLPDESFDSAVCFTMLHHIPSQSLQDGLLRQVARVLRPGGTFAGTDSLDGKSFRLLHWFDTCVPVSPHTFASRLEAAGFEAVSVDLNPYAFRFQARKQL
;
A
#
# COMPACT_ATOMS: atom_id res chain seq x y z
N MET A 1 2.20 14.83 -5.04
CA MET A 1 1.41 14.57 -6.29
C MET A 1 1.04 15.89 -6.96
N ASN A 2 1.17 15.97 -8.30
CA ASN A 2 0.72 17.12 -9.11
C ASN A 2 -0.83 17.20 -9.17
N LEU A 3 -1.39 18.31 -9.66
CA LEU A 3 -2.85 18.55 -9.66
C LEU A 3 -3.63 17.54 -10.50
N LEU A 4 -3.09 17.15 -11.67
CA LEU A 4 -3.74 16.18 -12.56
C LEU A 4 -3.82 14.80 -11.92
N HIS A 5 -2.72 14.36 -11.32
CA HIS A 5 -2.65 13.09 -10.60
C HIS A 5 -3.61 13.06 -9.39
N ARG A 6 -3.63 14.15 -8.61
CA ARG A 6 -4.58 14.29 -7.48
C ARG A 6 -6.04 14.20 -7.95
N TRP A 7 -6.38 14.90 -9.03
CA TRP A 7 -7.71 14.85 -9.61
C TRP A 7 -8.07 13.44 -10.08
N PHE A 8 -7.17 12.75 -10.76
CA PHE A 8 -7.36 11.36 -11.19
C PHE A 8 -7.60 10.43 -10.01
N CYS A 9 -6.73 10.44 -8.99
CA CYS A 9 -6.85 9.59 -7.81
C CYS A 9 -8.12 9.88 -6.96
N ALA A 10 -8.64 11.11 -7.01
CA ALA A 10 -9.90 11.49 -6.35
C ALA A 10 -11.15 11.13 -7.17
N SER A 11 -11.00 10.69 -8.44
CA SER A 11 -12.12 10.48 -9.36
C SER A 11 -12.93 9.21 -9.04
N SER A 12 -14.22 9.23 -9.40
CA SER A 12 -15.09 8.05 -9.34
C SER A 12 -14.63 6.92 -10.27
N THR A 13 -14.00 7.28 -11.40
CA THR A 13 -13.41 6.31 -12.35
C THR A 13 -12.30 5.53 -11.69
N TRP A 14 -11.36 6.21 -11.01
CA TRP A 14 -10.30 5.54 -10.27
C TRP A 14 -10.85 4.65 -9.16
N LYS A 15 -11.80 5.18 -8.37
CA LYS A 15 -12.46 4.38 -7.32
C LYS A 15 -13.11 3.11 -7.89
N GLY A 16 -13.83 3.21 -9.00
CA GLY A 16 -14.42 2.06 -9.68
C GLY A 16 -13.38 1.06 -10.21
N THR A 17 -12.24 1.53 -10.69
CA THR A 17 -11.11 0.68 -11.11
C THR A 17 -10.51 -0.08 -9.92
N VAL A 18 -10.28 0.61 -8.80
CA VAL A 18 -9.79 0.00 -7.56
C VAL A 18 -10.73 -1.09 -7.07
N GLU A 19 -12.02 -0.79 -7.01
CA GLU A 19 -13.05 -1.69 -6.49
C GLU A 19 -13.24 -2.94 -7.36
N LYS A 20 -13.30 -2.77 -8.68
CA LYS A 20 -13.66 -3.85 -9.60
C LYS A 20 -12.47 -4.69 -10.07
N PHE A 21 -11.28 -4.13 -10.12
CA PHE A 21 -10.14 -4.79 -10.74
C PHE A 21 -8.92 -4.89 -9.82
N ILE A 22 -8.52 -3.80 -9.16
CA ILE A 22 -7.25 -3.79 -8.42
C ILE A 22 -7.35 -4.60 -7.13
N VAL A 23 -8.28 -4.28 -6.25
CA VAL A 23 -8.42 -4.96 -4.96
C VAL A 23 -8.75 -6.44 -5.12
N PRO A 24 -9.72 -6.86 -6.00
CA PRO A 24 -9.95 -8.27 -6.24
C PRO A 24 -8.73 -9.02 -6.76
N TRP A 25 -7.97 -8.42 -7.69
CA TRP A 25 -6.77 -9.04 -8.24
C TRP A 25 -5.65 -9.18 -7.20
N VAL A 26 -5.40 -8.15 -6.40
CA VAL A 26 -4.32 -8.14 -5.41
C VAL A 26 -4.63 -9.07 -4.24
N LEU A 27 -5.88 -9.10 -3.78
CA LEU A 27 -6.31 -9.85 -2.60
C LEU A 27 -6.92 -11.22 -2.94
N ASP A 28 -6.75 -11.70 -4.17
CA ASP A 28 -7.19 -13.02 -4.58
C ASP A 28 -6.51 -14.11 -3.75
N GLY A 29 -7.30 -14.93 -3.06
CA GLY A 29 -6.80 -15.99 -2.17
C GLY A 29 -6.14 -15.50 -0.88
N ILE A 30 -6.21 -14.20 -0.54
CA ILE A 30 -5.61 -13.64 0.67
C ILE A 30 -6.66 -13.43 1.75
N GLU A 31 -6.44 -14.04 2.92
CA GLU A 31 -7.15 -13.73 4.15
C GLU A 31 -6.37 -12.66 4.93
N LEU A 32 -7.02 -11.51 5.13
CA LEU A 32 -6.36 -10.36 5.78
C LEU A 32 -6.24 -10.49 7.30
N GLY A 33 -7.04 -11.35 7.92
CA GLY A 33 -7.09 -11.45 9.38
C GLY A 33 -7.90 -10.32 10.03
N SER A 34 -7.70 -10.14 11.33
CA SER A 34 -8.49 -9.20 12.15
C SER A 34 -7.89 -7.79 12.15
N ASN A 35 -6.58 -7.67 12.29
CA ASN A 35 -5.87 -6.38 12.40
C ASN A 35 -5.07 -6.12 11.13
N VAL A 36 -5.51 -5.17 10.35
CA VAL A 36 -4.95 -4.86 9.03
C VAL A 36 -4.28 -3.48 9.04
N LEU A 37 -3.09 -3.39 8.45
CA LEU A 37 -2.40 -2.14 8.17
C LEU A 37 -2.55 -1.78 6.69
N GLU A 38 -3.05 -0.59 6.40
CA GLU A 38 -3.01 0.00 5.06
C GLU A 38 -1.96 1.11 5.01
N VAL A 39 -0.98 0.98 4.12
CA VAL A 39 0.09 1.97 3.93
C VAL A 39 -0.21 2.83 2.72
N GLY A 40 -0.27 4.15 2.92
CA GLY A 40 -0.53 5.14 1.88
C GLY A 40 -1.94 5.07 1.28
N PRO A 41 -3.01 5.17 2.10
CA PRO A 41 -4.41 5.09 1.64
C PRO A 41 -4.80 6.23 0.68
N GLY A 42 -4.09 7.34 0.69
CA GLY A 42 -4.40 8.52 -0.13
C GLY A 42 -5.85 9.00 0.08
N TYR A 43 -6.64 9.01 -0.99
CA TYR A 43 -8.06 9.39 -0.97
C TYR A 43 -9.00 8.30 -0.40
N GLY A 44 -8.44 7.17 0.04
CA GLY A 44 -9.18 6.09 0.71
C GLY A 44 -10.06 5.26 -0.21
N ALA A 45 -9.68 5.10 -1.48
CA ALA A 45 -10.42 4.24 -2.41
C ALA A 45 -10.33 2.75 -2.00
N THR A 46 -9.15 2.30 -1.57
CA THR A 46 -8.92 0.96 -1.02
C THR A 46 -9.47 0.83 0.40
N THR A 47 -9.33 1.87 1.23
CA THR A 47 -9.86 1.92 2.59
C THR A 47 -11.37 1.66 2.64
N ASP A 48 -12.14 2.20 1.65
CA ASP A 48 -13.59 1.98 1.52
C ASP A 48 -13.98 0.49 1.34
N ILE A 49 -13.04 -0.35 0.96
CA ILE A 49 -13.25 -1.79 0.78
C ILE A 49 -12.67 -2.54 1.98
N LEU A 50 -11.46 -2.18 2.40
CA LEU A 50 -10.71 -2.90 3.44
C LEU A 50 -11.42 -2.84 4.79
N TYR A 51 -12.03 -1.70 5.17
CA TYR A 51 -12.70 -1.59 6.47
C TYR A 51 -13.88 -2.57 6.63
N THR A 52 -14.44 -3.08 5.53
CA THR A 52 -15.50 -4.10 5.58
C THR A 52 -14.97 -5.52 5.70
N ARG A 53 -13.67 -5.71 5.47
CA ARG A 53 -12.99 -7.02 5.46
C ARG A 53 -12.11 -7.24 6.69
N ALA A 54 -11.83 -6.21 7.47
CA ALA A 54 -11.02 -6.26 8.67
C ALA A 54 -11.87 -5.96 9.91
N LYS A 55 -11.52 -6.55 11.05
CA LYS A 55 -12.11 -6.18 12.34
C LYS A 55 -11.60 -4.81 12.78
N GLU A 56 -10.31 -4.55 12.58
CA GLU A 56 -9.65 -3.28 12.83
C GLU A 56 -8.74 -2.93 11.65
N LEU A 57 -8.85 -1.71 11.13
CA LEU A 57 -8.00 -1.20 10.05
C LEU A 57 -7.21 0.01 10.54
N THR A 58 -5.89 -0.06 10.46
CA THR A 58 -5.02 1.10 10.69
C THR A 58 -4.47 1.58 9.36
N CYS A 59 -4.63 2.88 9.08
CA CYS A 59 -4.11 3.54 7.88
C CYS A 59 -2.96 4.48 8.27
N VAL A 60 -1.83 4.39 7.58
CA VAL A 60 -0.69 5.31 7.72
C VAL A 60 -0.57 6.15 6.47
N GLU A 61 -0.75 7.47 6.62
CA GLU A 61 -0.71 8.45 5.53
C GLU A 61 0.25 9.59 5.86
N ILE A 62 1.14 9.93 4.95
CA ILE A 62 2.14 10.99 5.16
C ILE A 62 1.59 12.40 4.92
N ASP A 63 0.62 12.56 4.01
CA ASP A 63 0.01 13.88 3.73
C ASP A 63 -1.01 14.24 4.83
N PRO A 64 -0.77 15.30 5.62
CA PRO A 64 -1.67 15.66 6.73
C PRO A 64 -3.10 15.97 6.28
N LYS A 65 -3.27 16.55 5.07
CA LYS A 65 -4.60 16.89 4.55
C LYS A 65 -5.37 15.64 4.14
N LEU A 66 -4.70 14.67 3.50
CA LEU A 66 -5.32 13.39 3.14
C LEU A 66 -5.64 12.58 4.39
N ALA A 67 -4.72 12.52 5.35
CA ALA A 67 -4.96 11.85 6.63
C ALA A 67 -6.16 12.42 7.38
N GLU A 68 -6.28 13.75 7.44
CA GLU A 68 -7.42 14.41 8.11
C GLU A 68 -8.73 14.17 7.36
N THR A 69 -8.73 14.29 6.03
CA THR A 69 -9.90 14.00 5.19
C THR A 69 -10.37 12.54 5.39
N LEU A 70 -9.42 11.61 5.38
CA LEU A 70 -9.73 10.18 5.59
C LEU A 70 -10.24 9.92 7.01
N ARG A 71 -9.66 10.57 8.03
CA ARG A 71 -10.11 10.46 9.41
C ARG A 71 -11.57 10.91 9.57
N HIS A 72 -11.94 12.04 8.98
CA HIS A 72 -13.32 12.50 8.97
C HIS A 72 -14.27 11.54 8.26
N LYS A 73 -13.86 11.04 7.09
CA LYS A 73 -14.63 10.06 6.31
C LYS A 73 -14.88 8.77 7.09
N MET A 74 -13.93 8.34 7.91
CA MET A 74 -13.95 7.05 8.63
C MET A 74 -14.32 7.15 10.11
N GLN A 75 -14.68 8.34 10.62
CA GLN A 75 -14.85 8.62 12.06
C GLN A 75 -15.84 7.70 12.82
N ARG A 76 -16.75 7.01 12.12
CA ARG A 76 -17.74 6.10 12.71
C ARG A 76 -17.51 4.64 12.34
N ARG A 77 -16.26 4.32 11.93
CA ARG A 77 -15.88 2.99 11.47
C ARG A 77 -14.73 2.45 12.29
N ASN A 78 -14.45 1.19 12.14
CA ASN A 78 -13.33 0.47 12.73
C ASN A 78 -11.98 0.83 12.06
N VAL A 79 -11.76 2.12 11.76
CA VAL A 79 -10.58 2.61 11.04
C VAL A 79 -9.86 3.65 11.89
N LYS A 80 -8.58 3.41 12.15
CA LYS A 80 -7.67 4.35 12.78
C LYS A 80 -6.75 4.96 11.72
N VAL A 81 -6.75 6.29 11.57
CA VAL A 81 -5.88 7.01 10.62
C VAL A 81 -4.77 7.72 11.36
N ILE A 82 -3.52 7.41 11.02
CA ILE A 82 -2.30 7.97 11.60
C ILE A 82 -1.57 8.78 10.53
N CYS A 83 -1.31 10.06 10.82
CA CYS A 83 -0.49 10.90 9.96
C CYS A 83 0.97 10.68 10.31
N GLN A 84 1.70 9.90 9.48
CA GLN A 84 3.08 9.52 9.74
C GLN A 84 3.80 9.09 8.46
N ASP A 85 5.12 9.23 8.44
CA ASP A 85 5.98 8.62 7.43
C ASP A 85 6.08 7.10 7.66
N ALA A 86 5.64 6.31 6.68
CA ALA A 86 5.66 4.86 6.77
C ALA A 86 7.09 4.25 6.73
N THR A 87 8.09 5.01 6.33
CA THR A 87 9.50 4.58 6.39
C THR A 87 10.07 4.63 7.83
N GLN A 88 9.33 5.27 8.76
CA GLN A 88 9.71 5.45 10.17
C GLN A 88 8.50 5.27 11.11
N MET A 89 7.75 4.17 10.93
CA MET A 89 6.55 3.92 11.72
C MET A 89 6.85 3.73 13.20
N THR A 90 6.06 4.40 14.06
CA THR A 90 6.09 4.22 15.51
C THR A 90 5.07 3.19 16.02
N LEU A 91 4.48 2.43 15.10
CA LEU A 91 3.57 1.33 15.44
C LEU A 91 4.31 0.21 16.17
N PRO A 92 3.64 -0.48 17.13
CA PRO A 92 4.25 -1.59 17.85
C PRO A 92 4.66 -2.73 16.91
N ASP A 93 5.71 -3.45 17.31
CA ASP A 93 6.14 -4.66 16.63
C ASP A 93 5.02 -5.72 16.69
N GLU A 94 4.96 -6.58 15.68
CA GLU A 94 4.11 -7.78 15.67
C GLU A 94 2.64 -7.55 16.03
N SER A 95 2.09 -6.41 15.63
CA SER A 95 0.73 -6.00 15.99
C SER A 95 -0.33 -6.24 14.89
N PHE A 96 0.10 -6.54 13.66
CA PHE A 96 -0.81 -6.73 12.53
C PHE A 96 -0.76 -8.14 11.97
N ASP A 97 -1.94 -8.65 11.56
CA ASP A 97 -2.09 -9.93 10.88
C ASP A 97 -1.70 -9.81 9.40
N SER A 98 -2.00 -8.65 8.81
CA SER A 98 -1.60 -8.33 7.44
C SER A 98 -1.33 -6.84 7.26
N ALA A 99 -0.53 -6.54 6.24
CA ALA A 99 -0.31 -5.19 5.73
C ALA A 99 -0.58 -5.17 4.23
N VAL A 100 -1.11 -4.04 3.74
CA VAL A 100 -1.35 -3.84 2.32
C VAL A 100 -0.87 -2.46 1.87
N CYS A 101 -0.44 -2.35 0.61
CA CYS A 101 -0.19 -1.07 -0.04
C CYS A 101 -0.57 -1.12 -1.53
N PHE A 102 -1.19 -0.05 -2.01
CA PHE A 102 -1.71 0.01 -3.37
C PHE A 102 -1.21 1.25 -4.09
N THR A 103 -0.44 1.07 -5.16
CA THR A 103 0.04 2.14 -6.04
C THR A 103 0.67 3.33 -5.31
N MET A 104 1.50 3.07 -4.29
CA MET A 104 2.10 4.12 -3.48
C MET A 104 3.62 4.03 -3.35
N LEU A 105 4.24 2.86 -3.56
CA LEU A 105 5.68 2.67 -3.36
C LEU A 105 6.52 3.59 -4.24
N HIS A 106 6.07 3.83 -5.47
CA HIS A 106 6.75 4.72 -6.40
C HIS A 106 6.77 6.21 -5.97
N HIS A 107 5.95 6.61 -5.00
CA HIS A 107 5.99 7.95 -4.41
C HIS A 107 7.07 8.11 -3.35
N ILE A 108 7.72 7.03 -2.92
CA ILE A 108 8.82 7.09 -1.96
C ILE A 108 10.08 7.55 -2.69
N PRO A 109 10.79 8.59 -2.18
CA PRO A 109 11.80 9.35 -2.92
C PRO A 109 13.04 8.58 -3.36
N SER A 110 13.29 7.40 -2.81
CA SER A 110 14.45 6.56 -3.21
C SER A 110 14.18 5.08 -2.94
N GLN A 111 14.92 4.23 -3.63
CA GLN A 111 14.87 2.78 -3.40
C GLN A 111 15.26 2.41 -1.97
N SER A 112 16.25 3.07 -1.39
CA SER A 112 16.67 2.81 0.00
C SER A 112 15.57 3.13 1.02
N LEU A 113 14.77 4.17 0.78
CA LEU A 113 13.60 4.50 1.60
C LEU A 113 12.45 3.52 1.35
N GLN A 114 12.24 3.07 0.10
CA GLN A 114 11.31 1.97 -0.18
C GLN A 114 11.70 0.71 0.61
N ASP A 115 12.99 0.33 0.60
CA ASP A 115 13.50 -0.81 1.37
C ASP A 115 13.37 -0.57 2.90
N GLY A 116 13.49 0.68 3.34
CA GLY A 116 13.18 1.09 4.71
C GLY A 116 11.72 0.80 5.08
N LEU A 117 10.79 1.16 4.19
CA LEU A 117 9.36 0.85 4.37
C LEU A 117 9.13 -0.66 4.43
N LEU A 118 9.73 -1.46 3.54
CA LEU A 118 9.57 -2.92 3.57
C LEU A 118 9.99 -3.50 4.92
N ARG A 119 11.13 -3.06 5.47
CA ARG A 119 11.58 -3.47 6.82
C ARG A 119 10.63 -3.03 7.93
N GLN A 120 10.05 -1.82 7.84
CA GLN A 120 9.05 -1.36 8.81
C GLN A 120 7.78 -2.20 8.75
N VAL A 121 7.31 -2.56 7.55
CA VAL A 121 6.16 -3.46 7.40
C VAL A 121 6.48 -4.83 7.99
N ALA A 122 7.65 -5.40 7.70
CA ALA A 122 8.07 -6.68 8.30
C ALA A 122 8.10 -6.62 9.84
N ARG A 123 8.60 -5.51 10.42
CA ARG A 123 8.65 -5.31 11.87
C ARG A 123 7.27 -5.33 12.52
N VAL A 124 6.31 -4.61 11.96
CA VAL A 124 4.97 -4.47 12.56
C VAL A 124 4.05 -5.66 12.30
N LEU A 125 4.33 -6.49 11.31
CA LEU A 125 3.61 -7.73 11.08
C LEU A 125 3.98 -8.78 12.12
N ARG A 126 3.01 -9.59 12.51
CA ARG A 126 3.24 -10.81 13.30
C ARG A 126 4.05 -11.83 12.49
N PRO A 127 4.81 -12.74 13.12
CA PRO A 127 5.40 -13.88 12.43
C PRO A 127 4.35 -14.62 11.59
N GLY A 128 4.67 -14.93 10.33
CA GLY A 128 3.72 -15.51 9.37
C GLY A 128 2.66 -14.55 8.82
N GLY A 129 2.65 -13.29 9.26
CA GLY A 129 1.72 -12.26 8.76
C GLY A 129 1.93 -11.95 7.29
N THR A 130 0.86 -11.55 6.59
CA THR A 130 0.88 -11.36 5.14
C THR A 130 1.14 -9.89 4.76
N PHE A 131 2.05 -9.66 3.81
CA PHE A 131 2.18 -8.38 3.12
C PHE A 131 1.78 -8.55 1.66
N ALA A 132 0.80 -7.77 1.21
CA ALA A 132 0.31 -7.80 -0.17
C ALA A 132 0.13 -6.41 -0.74
N GLY A 133 0.25 -6.28 -2.05
CA GLY A 133 0.06 -5.00 -2.69
C GLY A 133 0.28 -5.01 -4.18
N THR A 134 0.25 -3.83 -4.76
CA THR A 134 0.50 -3.61 -6.18
C THR A 134 1.19 -2.28 -6.41
N ASP A 135 1.98 -2.22 -7.48
CA ASP A 135 2.46 -0.96 -8.01
C ASP A 135 2.43 -0.95 -9.54
N SER A 136 2.45 0.27 -10.11
CA SER A 136 2.40 0.46 -11.56
C SER A 136 3.74 0.09 -12.21
N LEU A 137 3.67 -0.46 -13.41
CA LEU A 137 4.85 -0.64 -14.24
C LEU A 137 5.33 0.71 -14.79
N ASP A 138 6.65 0.85 -14.86
CA ASP A 138 7.26 2.02 -15.51
C ASP A 138 6.94 2.05 -17.00
N GLY A 139 6.41 3.18 -17.47
CA GLY A 139 6.02 3.37 -18.85
C GLY A 139 5.71 4.83 -19.19
N LYS A 140 5.54 5.13 -20.48
CA LYS A 140 5.35 6.52 -20.94
C LYS A 140 4.12 7.20 -20.32
N SER A 141 2.98 6.53 -20.25
CA SER A 141 1.75 7.05 -19.65
C SER A 141 1.88 7.24 -18.14
N PHE A 142 2.53 6.28 -17.47
CA PHE A 142 2.83 6.38 -16.05
C PHE A 142 3.72 7.60 -15.75
N ARG A 143 4.83 7.77 -16.49
CA ARG A 143 5.74 8.93 -16.34
C ARG A 143 5.06 10.26 -16.67
N LEU A 144 4.16 10.29 -17.65
CA LEU A 144 3.42 11.50 -17.99
C LEU A 144 2.46 11.92 -16.86
N LEU A 145 1.77 10.96 -16.23
CA LEU A 145 0.88 11.23 -15.10
C LEU A 145 1.66 11.79 -13.89
N HIS A 146 2.91 11.32 -13.70
CA HIS A 146 3.79 11.73 -12.59
C HIS A 146 4.74 12.88 -12.96
N TRP A 147 4.48 13.60 -14.05
CA TRP A 147 5.33 14.72 -14.44
C TRP A 147 5.36 15.78 -13.33
N PHE A 148 6.55 16.18 -12.89
CA PHE A 148 6.84 17.02 -11.72
C PHE A 148 6.43 16.42 -10.35
N ASP A 149 6.15 15.13 -10.27
CA ASP A 149 5.97 14.43 -9.01
C ASP A 149 7.24 13.69 -8.59
N THR A 150 7.37 13.41 -7.29
CA THR A 150 8.28 12.36 -6.84
C THR A 150 7.80 11.04 -7.41
N CYS A 151 8.62 10.40 -8.23
CA CYS A 151 8.30 9.15 -8.86
C CYS A 151 9.57 8.31 -9.04
N VAL A 152 9.71 7.28 -8.21
CA VAL A 152 10.79 6.29 -8.25
C VAL A 152 10.16 4.93 -8.54
N PRO A 153 10.07 4.53 -9.82
CA PRO A 153 9.42 3.28 -10.20
C PRO A 153 10.01 2.07 -9.50
N VAL A 154 9.16 1.14 -9.13
CA VAL A 154 9.56 -0.14 -8.52
C VAL A 154 9.73 -1.18 -9.61
N SER A 155 10.92 -1.78 -9.70
CA SER A 155 11.16 -2.86 -10.66
C SER A 155 10.60 -4.19 -10.15
N PRO A 156 9.63 -4.80 -10.83
CA PRO A 156 9.11 -6.11 -10.42
C PRO A 156 10.17 -7.22 -10.47
N HIS A 157 11.18 -7.09 -11.35
CA HIS A 157 12.24 -8.10 -11.50
C HIS A 157 13.17 -8.22 -10.29
N THR A 158 13.31 -7.15 -9.50
CA THR A 158 14.13 -7.13 -8.28
C THR A 158 13.31 -7.09 -7.02
N PHE A 159 11.98 -6.98 -7.12
CA PHE A 159 11.14 -6.72 -5.95
C PHE A 159 11.06 -7.93 -5.01
N ALA A 160 11.06 -9.15 -5.55
CA ALA A 160 11.08 -10.36 -4.74
C ALA A 160 12.32 -10.41 -3.83
N SER A 161 13.52 -10.20 -4.38
CA SER A 161 14.75 -10.20 -3.57
C SER A 161 14.81 -9.06 -2.55
N ARG A 162 14.16 -7.93 -2.83
CA ARG A 162 14.05 -6.81 -1.88
C ARG A 162 13.12 -7.15 -0.72
N LEU A 163 12.01 -7.86 -0.97
CA LEU A 163 11.12 -8.38 0.07
C LEU A 163 11.85 -9.40 0.94
N GLU A 164 12.56 -10.35 0.34
CA GLU A 164 13.36 -11.35 1.07
C GLU A 164 14.42 -10.68 1.95
N ALA A 165 15.15 -9.68 1.43
CA ALA A 165 16.11 -8.90 2.20
C ALA A 165 15.51 -8.09 3.35
N ALA A 166 14.19 -7.79 3.28
CA ALA A 166 13.46 -7.12 4.34
C ALA A 166 12.88 -8.07 5.41
N GLY A 167 13.07 -9.39 5.29
CA GLY A 167 12.60 -10.39 6.26
C GLY A 167 11.29 -11.08 5.87
N PHE A 168 10.97 -11.12 4.58
CA PHE A 168 9.83 -11.87 4.06
C PHE A 168 10.27 -13.19 3.42
N GLU A 169 9.34 -14.11 3.33
CA GLU A 169 9.45 -15.40 2.66
C GLU A 169 8.19 -15.70 1.85
N ALA A 170 8.15 -16.82 1.14
CA ALA A 170 7.03 -17.22 0.28
C ALA A 170 6.59 -16.08 -0.67
N VAL A 171 7.58 -15.37 -1.22
CA VAL A 171 7.34 -14.19 -2.06
C VAL A 171 6.84 -14.60 -3.44
N SER A 172 5.72 -14.01 -3.87
CA SER A 172 5.25 -14.07 -5.26
C SER A 172 5.14 -12.68 -5.85
N VAL A 173 5.47 -12.53 -7.12
CA VAL A 173 5.32 -11.30 -7.91
C VAL A 173 4.74 -11.67 -9.26
N ASP A 174 3.51 -11.19 -9.53
CA ASP A 174 2.80 -11.44 -10.78
C ASP A 174 2.57 -10.15 -11.54
N LEU A 175 2.65 -10.20 -12.86
CA LEU A 175 2.51 -9.04 -13.73
C LEU A 175 1.22 -9.09 -14.54
N ASN A 176 0.66 -7.92 -14.80
CA ASN A 176 -0.26 -7.68 -15.90
C ASN A 176 0.33 -6.56 -16.81
N PRO A 177 -0.28 -6.17 -17.93
CA PRO A 177 0.29 -5.16 -18.82
C PRO A 177 0.53 -3.76 -18.22
N TYR A 178 -0.04 -3.46 -17.05
CA TYR A 178 -0.04 -2.11 -16.46
C TYR A 178 0.62 -2.05 -15.07
N ALA A 179 0.61 -3.16 -14.35
CA ALA A 179 1.01 -3.23 -12.95
C ALA A 179 1.60 -4.59 -12.60
N PHE A 180 2.27 -4.66 -11.47
CA PHE A 180 2.56 -5.93 -10.81
C PHE A 180 1.85 -5.99 -9.47
N ARG A 181 1.45 -7.20 -9.05
CA ARG A 181 1.04 -7.49 -7.68
C ARG A 181 2.11 -8.31 -6.99
N PHE A 182 2.12 -8.24 -5.68
CA PHE A 182 3.00 -9.06 -4.86
C PHE A 182 2.28 -9.55 -3.62
N GLN A 183 2.73 -10.68 -3.14
CA GLN A 183 2.38 -11.27 -1.86
C GLN A 183 3.61 -11.86 -1.21
N ALA A 184 3.74 -11.71 0.09
CA ALA A 184 4.83 -12.27 0.88
C ALA A 184 4.37 -12.56 2.31
N ARG A 185 5.07 -13.41 3.03
CA ARG A 185 4.85 -13.67 4.45
C ARG A 185 6.04 -13.22 5.26
N LYS A 186 5.80 -12.61 6.43
CA LYS A 186 6.89 -12.36 7.39
C LYS A 186 7.46 -13.70 7.86
N GLN A 187 8.78 -13.79 7.88
CA GLN A 187 9.48 -14.95 8.46
C GLN A 187 9.07 -15.20 9.92
N LEU A 188 9.09 -16.47 10.33
CA LEU A 188 8.71 -16.92 11.68
C LEU A 188 9.70 -16.45 12.74
#